data_16eddf080e144208fe5e494266d7b1b4
#
_entry.id   16eddf080e144208fe5e494266d7b1b4
#
_cell.length_a   1.000
_cell.length_b   1.000
_cell.length_c   1.000
_cell.angle_alpha   90.00
_cell.angle_beta   90.00
_cell.angle_gamma   90.00
#
_symmetry.space_group_name_H-M   'P 1'
#
loop_
_entity.id
_entity.type
_entity.pdbx_description
1 polymer ?
#
loop_
_entity_poly.entity_id
_entity_poly.type
_entity_poly.pdbx_seq_one_letter_code
_entity_poly.pdbx_strand_id
1 'polypeptide(L)'
;MLKIKDNIDLKELEKFGFEKVPMIYIKTIERKHKGFLTFRKNIYVDEKTRKLDIQEGMFNVDKELETIYDLVQAGLVEKVSE
;
A
#
# COMPACT_ATOMS: atom_id res chain seq x y z
N MET A 1 6.70 7.29 -9.05
CA MET A 1 6.27 6.99 -7.68
C MET A 1 4.92 7.62 -7.41
N LEU A 2 4.10 6.98 -6.61
CA LEU A 2 2.78 7.47 -6.24
C LEU A 2 2.77 7.93 -4.78
N LYS A 3 1.91 8.88 -4.49
CA LYS A 3 1.65 9.29 -3.10
C LYS A 3 0.17 9.54 -2.90
N ILE A 4 -0.27 9.53 -1.65
CA ILE A 4 -1.63 9.94 -1.29
C ILE A 4 -1.71 11.47 -1.41
N LYS A 5 -2.77 11.96 -2.03
CA LYS A 5 -2.98 13.40 -2.21
C LYS A 5 -2.99 14.13 -0.85
N ASP A 6 -2.44 15.33 -0.83
CA ASP A 6 -2.30 16.11 0.40
C ASP A 6 -3.63 16.50 1.05
N ASN A 7 -4.69 16.60 0.24
CA ASN A 7 -6.02 16.95 0.73
C ASN A 7 -6.84 15.74 1.23
N ILE A 8 -6.28 14.54 1.16
CA ILE A 8 -6.94 13.33 1.62
C ILE A 8 -6.51 13.01 3.06
N ASP A 9 -7.49 12.72 3.91
CA ASP A 9 -7.20 12.21 5.25
C ASP A 9 -6.66 10.79 5.14
N LEU A 10 -5.50 10.53 5.73
CA LEU A 10 -4.88 9.20 5.67
C LEU A 10 -5.76 8.11 6.30
N LYS A 11 -6.68 8.46 7.17
CA LYS A 11 -7.64 7.51 7.73
C LYS A 11 -8.52 6.86 6.66
N GLU A 12 -8.67 7.51 5.50
CA GLU A 12 -9.40 6.91 4.38
C GLU A 12 -8.78 5.59 3.93
N LEU A 13 -7.49 5.41 4.15
CA LEU A 13 -6.80 4.17 3.82
C LEU A 13 -7.33 2.95 4.59
N GLU A 14 -7.89 3.17 5.77
CA GLU A 14 -8.47 2.09 6.56
C GLU A 14 -9.64 1.42 5.85
N LYS A 15 -10.38 2.17 5.02
CA LYS A 15 -11.48 1.64 4.21
C LYS A 15 -10.99 0.68 3.13
N PHE A 16 -9.71 0.73 2.80
CA PHE A 16 -9.08 -0.12 1.80
C PHE A 16 -8.26 -1.25 2.42
N GLY A 17 -8.40 -1.46 3.73
CA GLY A 17 -7.74 -2.55 4.42
C GLY A 17 -6.35 -2.23 4.96
N PHE A 18 -5.94 -0.97 4.94
CA PHE A 18 -4.70 -0.55 5.56
C PHE A 18 -4.86 -0.44 7.07
N GLU A 19 -3.83 -0.85 7.79
CA GLU A 19 -3.76 -0.70 9.24
C GLU A 19 -2.76 0.37 9.60
N LYS A 20 -3.09 1.19 10.58
CA LYS A 20 -2.15 2.18 11.09
C LYS A 20 -1.25 1.56 12.14
N VAL A 21 0.06 1.64 11.89
CA VAL A 21 1.09 1.34 12.88
C VAL A 21 1.92 2.61 13.05
N PRO A 22 2.78 2.70 14.07
CA PRO A 22 3.56 3.94 14.25
C PRO A 22 4.29 4.35 12.96
N MET A 23 4.05 5.57 12.51
CA MET A 23 4.69 6.23 11.37
C MET A 23 4.30 5.74 9.98
N ILE A 24 3.55 4.63 9.85
CA ILE A 24 3.15 4.11 8.53
C ILE A 24 1.73 3.53 8.57
N TYR A 25 1.14 3.45 7.37
CA TYR A 25 -0.03 2.61 7.11
C TYR A 25 0.44 1.41 6.30
N ILE A 26 -0.02 0.22 6.65
CA ILE A 26 0.42 -1.02 6.04
C ILE A 26 -0.77 -1.88 5.62
N LYS A 27 -0.67 -2.48 4.45
CA LYS A 27 -1.64 -3.47 3.98
C LYS A 27 -0.90 -4.69 3.47
N THR A 28 -1.24 -5.87 4.00
CA THR A 28 -0.73 -7.13 3.48
C THR A 28 -1.65 -7.57 2.34
N ILE A 29 -1.10 -7.64 1.13
CA ILE A 29 -1.87 -7.96 -0.07
C ILE A 29 -1.73 -9.42 -0.49
N GLU A 30 -0.70 -10.10 -0.05
CA GLU A 30 -0.50 -11.51 -0.35
C GLU A 30 0.30 -12.17 0.75
N ARG A 31 -0.02 -13.43 1.04
CA ARG A 31 0.72 -14.30 1.95
C ARG A 31 1.01 -15.61 1.27
N LYS A 32 2.23 -16.10 1.40
CA LYS A 32 2.63 -17.42 0.93
C LYS A 32 3.21 -18.23 2.06
N HIS A 33 2.81 -19.49 2.13
CA HIS A 33 3.37 -20.44 3.09
C HIS A 33 4.24 -21.44 2.35
N LYS A 34 5.45 -21.67 2.85
CA LYS A 34 6.34 -22.66 2.30
C LYS A 34 7.00 -23.40 3.48
N GLY A 35 6.50 -24.59 3.76
CA GLY A 35 6.86 -25.31 4.96
C GLY A 35 6.38 -24.57 6.20
N PHE A 36 7.28 -24.26 7.10
CA PHE A 36 7.00 -23.49 8.32
C PHE A 36 7.26 -21.97 8.13
N LEU A 37 7.64 -21.56 6.92
CA LEU A 37 7.90 -20.16 6.62
C LEU A 37 6.67 -19.48 6.04
N THR A 38 6.42 -18.25 6.48
CA THR A 38 5.36 -17.39 5.92
C THR A 38 6.00 -16.16 5.31
N PHE A 39 5.70 -15.93 4.04
CA PHE A 39 6.14 -14.74 3.33
C PHE A 39 4.94 -13.81 3.12
N ARG A 40 5.16 -12.52 3.27
CA ARG A 40 4.12 -11.51 3.11
C ARG A 40 4.58 -10.44 2.13
N LYS A 41 3.66 -10.00 1.27
CA LYS A 41 3.86 -8.83 0.44
C LYS A 41 3.00 -7.70 0.99
N ASN A 42 3.63 -6.60 1.32
CA ASN A 42 2.97 -5.46 1.93
C ASN A 42 3.10 -4.21 1.06
N ILE A 43 2.09 -3.36 1.15
CA ILE A 43 2.15 -2.00 0.63
C ILE A 43 2.20 -1.07 1.84
N TYR A 44 3.11 -0.12 1.82
CA TYR A 44 3.31 0.85 2.89
C TYR A 44 2.98 2.25 2.41
N VAL A 45 2.40 3.06 3.28
CA VAL A 45 2.24 4.49 3.06
C VAL A 45 2.88 5.22 4.22
N ASP A 46 3.88 6.03 3.92
CA ASP A 46 4.55 6.83 4.94
C ASP A 46 3.62 7.96 5.41
N GLU A 47 3.49 8.09 6.72
CA GLU A 47 2.59 9.09 7.32
C GLU A 47 3.02 10.53 7.03
N LYS A 48 4.31 10.78 6.92
CA LYS A 48 4.85 12.12 6.68
C LYS A 48 4.91 12.49 5.22
N THR A 49 5.50 11.62 4.40
CA THR A 49 5.70 11.90 2.97
C THR A 49 4.50 11.54 2.12
N ARG A 50 3.62 10.69 2.65
CA ARG A 50 2.44 10.13 1.96
C ARG A 50 2.79 9.25 0.77
N LYS A 51 4.05 8.91 0.58
CA LYS A 51 4.50 8.07 -0.53
C LYS A 51 4.11 6.62 -0.32
N LEU A 52 3.68 5.97 -1.40
CA LEU A 52 3.46 4.54 -1.42
C LEU A 52 4.79 3.84 -1.67
N ASP A 53 5.02 2.79 -0.92
CA ASP A 53 6.17 1.91 -1.11
C ASP A 53 5.69 0.47 -1.12
N ILE A 54 6.24 -0.33 -2.03
CA ILE A 54 5.82 -1.70 -2.21
C ILE A 54 7.02 -2.59 -1.98
N GLN A 55 6.87 -3.53 -1.06
CA GLN A 55 7.91 -4.48 -0.78
C GLN A 55 8.07 -5.43 -1.96
N GLU A 56 9.23 -5.43 -2.58
CA GLU A 56 9.55 -6.34 -3.66
C GLU A 56 9.78 -7.75 -3.12
N GLY A 57 9.47 -8.76 -3.95
CA GLY A 57 9.67 -10.14 -3.56
C GLY A 57 9.17 -11.12 -4.61
N MET A 58 9.10 -12.40 -4.26
CA MET A 58 8.71 -13.50 -5.15
C MET A 58 7.20 -13.62 -5.34
N PHE A 59 6.47 -12.53 -5.23
CA PHE A 59 5.01 -12.53 -5.28
C PHE A 59 4.49 -12.11 -6.64
N ASN A 60 3.27 -12.54 -6.94
CA ASN A 60 2.57 -12.11 -8.13
C ASN A 60 2.23 -10.62 -8.03
N VAL A 61 2.45 -9.88 -9.11
CA VAL A 61 2.18 -8.44 -9.17
C VAL A 61 0.70 -8.09 -9.33
N ASP A 62 -0.14 -9.05 -9.65
CA ASP A 62 -1.56 -8.80 -9.94
C ASP A 62 -2.30 -8.17 -8.75
N LYS A 63 -2.07 -8.68 -7.55
CA LYS A 63 -2.72 -8.12 -6.34
C LYS A 63 -2.23 -6.73 -6.01
N GLU A 64 -0.97 -6.45 -6.27
CA GLU A 64 -0.39 -5.13 -6.14
C GLU A 64 -1.08 -4.14 -7.06
N LEU A 65 -1.20 -4.49 -8.34
CA LEU A 65 -1.87 -3.66 -9.35
C LEU A 65 -3.34 -3.44 -9.01
N GLU A 66 -4.01 -4.48 -8.54
CA GLU A 66 -5.41 -4.40 -8.12
C GLU A 66 -5.61 -3.41 -6.97
N THR A 67 -4.75 -3.47 -5.96
CA THR A 67 -4.82 -2.56 -4.83
C THR A 67 -4.55 -1.11 -5.26
N ILE A 68 -3.54 -0.89 -6.09
CA ILE A 68 -3.22 0.43 -6.62
C ILE A 68 -4.39 0.96 -7.46
N TYR A 69 -4.97 0.11 -8.28
CA TYR A 69 -6.12 0.47 -9.11
C TYR A 69 -7.28 0.96 -8.23
N ASP A 70 -7.58 0.25 -7.14
CA ASP A 70 -8.65 0.65 -6.23
C ASP A 70 -8.41 2.05 -5.65
N LEU A 71 -7.18 2.33 -5.26
CA LEU A 71 -6.81 3.64 -4.73
C LEU A 71 -6.92 4.74 -5.79
N VAL A 72 -6.53 4.44 -7.02
CA VAL A 72 -6.63 5.38 -8.16
C VAL A 72 -8.10 5.67 -8.46
N GLN A 73 -8.95 4.63 -8.50
CA GLN A 73 -10.38 4.80 -8.78
C GLN A 73 -11.08 5.63 -7.71
N ALA A 74 -10.64 5.51 -6.47
CA ALA A 74 -11.19 6.31 -5.37
C ALA A 74 -10.64 7.75 -5.34
N GLY A 75 -9.69 8.07 -6.21
CA GLY A 75 -9.13 9.41 -6.29
C GLY A 75 -8.18 9.78 -5.16
N LEU A 76 -7.57 8.78 -4.51
CA LEU A 76 -6.73 9.01 -3.34
C LEU A 76 -5.26 9.28 -3.68
N VAL A 77 -4.79 8.84 -4.84
CA VAL A 77 -3.37 8.88 -5.19
C VAL A 77 -3.08 9.83 -6.34
N GLU A 78 -1.86 10.32 -6.37
CA GLU A 78 -1.33 11.12 -7.46
C GLU A 78 0.11 10.76 -7.72
N LYS A 79 0.59 11.09 -8.92
CA LYS A 79 1.97 10.85 -9.29
C LYS A 79 2.87 11.91 -8.65
N VAL A 80 3.96 11.45 -8.05
CA VAL A 80 4.96 12.36 -7.46
C VAL A 80 5.79 12.97 -8.59
N SER A 81 5.80 14.26 -8.65
CA SER A 81 6.65 15.01 -9.56
C SER A 81 8.04 15.13 -8.94
N GLU A 82 9.04 14.64 -9.63
CA GLU A 82 10.44 14.74 -9.19
C GLU A 82 11.14 15.85 -9.98
#